data_d26c1ed8453d4ab5cb7ff9b369a8739a
#
_entry.id   d26c1ed8453d4ab5cb7ff9b369a8739a
#
_cell.length_a   1.000
_cell.length_b   1.000
_cell.length_c   1.000
_cell.angle_alpha   90.00
_cell.angle_beta   90.00
_cell.angle_gamma   90.00
#
_symmetry.space_group_name_H-M   'P 1'
#
loop_
_entity.id
_entity.type
_entity.pdbx_description
1 polymer ?
#
loop_
_entity_poly.entity_id
_entity_poly.type
_entity_poly.pdbx_seq_one_letter_code
_entity_poly.pdbx_strand_id
1 'polypeptide(L)'
;MTNEYRNTLLISARELKNANTLISNNVDDNYLSSTIITCQEVYLEQITGTALYHRLQELVYNQITNAPDALNDTENEAYKVLLEDMIKPYLKARATVDVLYPITYKIRNMGVMKNSDTNLQPADMNDIKYLEKQYNTYTSEYEQRLSKYLCDNKELFPELAADVPSYFDKPSVGKNYANECGLWLGSKKNNSCGC
;
A
#
# COMPACT_ATOMS: atom_id res chain seq x y z
N MET A 1 -4.66 15.76 20.76
CA MET A 1 -5.51 15.47 19.59
C MET A 1 -5.46 13.98 19.37
N THR A 2 -6.59 13.30 19.48
CA THR A 2 -6.70 11.87 19.23
C THR A 2 -6.47 11.63 17.75
N ASN A 3 -5.47 10.80 17.43
CA ASN A 3 -5.12 10.47 16.03
C ASN A 3 -6.16 9.50 15.44
N GLU A 4 -7.41 9.92 15.33
CA GLU A 4 -8.53 9.08 14.86
C GLU A 4 -8.36 8.65 13.40
N TYR A 5 -7.61 9.41 12.60
CA TYR A 5 -7.37 9.10 11.19
C TYR A 5 -6.36 7.95 10.94
N ARG A 6 -5.57 7.54 11.95
CA ARG A 6 -4.48 6.55 11.76
C ARG A 6 -4.93 5.18 11.25
N ASN A 7 -6.18 4.81 11.49
CA ASN A 7 -6.74 3.55 11.03
C ASN A 7 -7.57 3.70 9.75
N THR A 8 -7.46 4.86 9.07
CA THR A 8 -8.21 5.12 7.85
C THR A 8 -7.69 4.28 6.71
N LEU A 9 -8.59 3.53 6.07
CA LEU A 9 -8.28 2.77 4.88
C LEU A 9 -8.22 3.70 3.66
N LEU A 10 -7.14 3.65 2.90
CA LEU A 10 -6.98 4.38 1.63
C LEU A 10 -7.75 3.70 0.49
N ILE A 11 -8.00 2.39 0.60
CA ILE A 11 -8.92 1.65 -0.26
C ILE A 11 -9.88 0.85 0.62
N SER A 12 -11.12 0.70 0.17
CA SER A 12 -12.10 -0.12 0.87
C SER A 12 -12.03 -1.58 0.42
N ALA A 13 -12.53 -2.50 1.27
CA ALA A 13 -12.68 -3.91 0.90
C ALA A 13 -13.57 -4.06 -0.35
N ARG A 14 -14.59 -3.21 -0.50
CA ARG A 14 -15.47 -3.17 -1.67
C ARG A 14 -14.72 -2.77 -2.94
N GLU A 15 -13.87 -1.75 -2.87
CA GLU A 15 -13.02 -1.35 -4.02
C GLU A 15 -12.07 -2.47 -4.42
N LEU A 16 -11.50 -3.21 -3.45
CA LEU A 16 -10.63 -4.34 -3.72
C LEU A 16 -11.38 -5.48 -4.42
N LYS A 17 -12.60 -5.82 -3.97
CA LYS A 17 -13.45 -6.81 -4.61
C LYS A 17 -13.84 -6.41 -6.04
N ASN A 18 -14.23 -5.16 -6.24
CA ASN A 18 -14.66 -4.66 -7.56
C ASN A 18 -13.49 -4.58 -8.56
N ALA A 19 -12.29 -4.32 -8.08
CA ALA A 19 -11.10 -4.19 -8.94
C ALA A 19 -10.49 -5.54 -9.32
N ASN A 20 -10.87 -6.62 -8.64
CA ASN A 20 -10.17 -7.88 -8.74
C ASN A 20 -11.13 -9.06 -8.90
N THR A 21 -11.11 -9.68 -10.06
CA THR A 21 -11.92 -10.85 -10.37
C THR A 21 -11.55 -12.11 -9.58
N LEU A 22 -10.36 -12.14 -8.96
CA LEU A 22 -9.93 -13.27 -8.11
C LEU A 22 -10.61 -13.28 -6.74
N ILE A 23 -11.06 -12.11 -6.27
CA ILE A 23 -11.68 -11.98 -4.95
C ILE A 23 -13.19 -12.04 -5.12
N SER A 24 -13.78 -13.14 -4.69
CA SER A 24 -15.24 -13.29 -4.70
C SER A 24 -15.91 -12.30 -3.74
N ASN A 25 -17.12 -11.86 -4.10
CA ASN A 25 -17.95 -10.99 -3.24
C ASN A 25 -18.28 -11.61 -1.89
N ASN A 26 -18.25 -12.94 -1.77
CA ASN A 26 -18.52 -13.69 -0.54
C ASN A 26 -17.34 -13.70 0.46
N VAL A 27 -16.17 -13.18 0.08
CA VAL A 27 -15.04 -13.08 1.02
C VAL A 27 -15.39 -12.07 2.11
N ASP A 28 -15.15 -12.44 3.36
CA ASP A 28 -15.42 -11.58 4.52
C ASP A 28 -14.57 -10.30 4.47
N ASP A 29 -15.22 -9.14 4.56
CA ASP A 29 -14.59 -7.83 4.52
C ASP A 29 -13.58 -7.61 5.64
N ASN A 30 -13.72 -8.31 6.78
CA ASN A 30 -12.77 -8.21 7.88
C ASN A 30 -11.38 -8.72 7.50
N TYR A 31 -11.29 -9.82 6.71
CA TYR A 31 -10.00 -10.29 6.21
C TYR A 31 -9.36 -9.29 5.26
N LEU A 32 -10.17 -8.73 4.37
CA LEU A 32 -9.69 -7.76 3.39
C LEU A 32 -9.23 -6.47 4.06
N SER A 33 -10.02 -5.94 4.98
CA SER A 33 -9.69 -4.72 5.70
C SER A 33 -8.42 -4.87 6.55
N SER A 34 -8.27 -5.99 7.25
CA SER A 34 -7.04 -6.29 8.02
C SER A 34 -5.81 -6.39 7.11
N THR A 35 -5.94 -7.06 5.96
CA THR A 35 -4.85 -7.16 4.99
C THR A 35 -4.50 -5.80 4.39
N ILE A 36 -5.50 -4.97 4.06
CA ILE A 36 -5.29 -3.62 3.52
C ILE A 36 -4.52 -2.76 4.52
N ILE A 37 -4.91 -2.77 5.81
CA ILE A 37 -4.19 -2.04 6.87
C ILE A 37 -2.73 -2.48 6.91
N THR A 38 -2.48 -3.78 6.93
CA THR A 38 -1.10 -4.31 6.95
C THR A 38 -0.32 -3.86 5.72
N CYS A 39 -0.94 -3.88 4.54
CA CYS A 39 -0.28 -3.41 3.32
C CYS A 39 0.05 -1.92 3.36
N GLN A 40 -0.83 -1.11 3.93
CA GLN A 40 -0.61 0.32 4.09
C GLN A 40 0.55 0.61 5.06
N GLU A 41 0.54 -0.03 6.22
CA GLU A 41 1.54 0.21 7.28
C GLU A 41 2.92 -0.37 6.97
N VAL A 42 2.97 -1.55 6.34
CA VAL A 42 4.25 -2.24 6.13
C VAL A 42 4.90 -1.82 4.81
N TYR A 43 4.13 -1.66 3.75
CA TYR A 43 4.71 -1.44 2.42
C TYR A 43 4.52 0.00 1.93
N LEU A 44 3.30 0.55 2.03
CA LEU A 44 3.05 1.88 1.50
C LEU A 44 3.79 2.95 2.31
N GLU A 45 3.77 2.87 3.64
CA GLU A 45 4.47 3.82 4.50
C GLU A 45 5.98 3.84 4.24
N GLN A 46 6.58 2.69 3.88
CA GLN A 46 8.00 2.64 3.48
C GLN A 46 8.29 3.41 2.19
N ILE A 47 7.33 3.44 1.25
CA ILE A 47 7.50 4.12 -0.03
C ILE A 47 7.24 5.62 0.10
N THR A 48 6.17 5.98 0.80
CA THR A 48 5.71 7.38 0.91
C THR A 48 6.40 8.15 2.04
N GLY A 49 6.93 7.43 3.03
CA GLY A 49 7.35 8.00 4.31
C GLY A 49 6.17 8.26 5.24
N THR A 50 6.48 8.37 6.54
CA THR A 50 5.46 8.48 7.60
C THR A 50 4.64 9.76 7.49
N ALA A 51 5.27 10.90 7.18
CA ALA A 51 4.59 12.19 7.14
C ALA A 51 3.58 12.26 5.98
N LEU A 52 3.97 11.88 4.77
CA LEU A 52 3.07 11.86 3.62
C LEU A 52 1.97 10.80 3.80
N TYR A 53 2.31 9.62 4.33
CA TYR A 53 1.34 8.58 4.63
C TYR A 53 0.24 9.08 5.59
N HIS A 54 0.61 9.74 6.68
CA HIS A 54 -0.36 10.31 7.62
C HIS A 54 -1.17 11.46 7.02
N ARG A 55 -0.56 12.28 6.17
CA ARG A 55 -1.30 13.33 5.46
C ARG A 55 -2.38 12.75 4.55
N LEU A 56 -2.08 11.69 3.82
CA LEU A 56 -3.05 10.99 2.98
C LEU A 56 -4.19 10.39 3.81
N GLN A 57 -3.88 9.75 4.94
CA GLN A 57 -4.91 9.21 5.84
C GLN A 57 -5.81 10.33 6.40
N GLU A 58 -5.23 11.46 6.78
CA GLU A 58 -5.99 12.62 7.26
C GLU A 58 -6.95 13.16 6.18
N LEU A 59 -6.47 13.32 4.93
CA LEU A 59 -7.29 13.81 3.83
C LEU A 59 -8.46 12.86 3.53
N VAL A 60 -8.21 11.55 3.49
CA VAL A 60 -9.25 10.55 3.27
C VAL A 60 -10.23 10.52 4.45
N TYR A 61 -9.74 10.60 5.68
CA TYR A 61 -10.59 10.66 6.87
C TYR A 61 -11.51 11.87 6.84
N ASN A 62 -10.97 13.04 6.53
CA ASN A 62 -11.74 14.28 6.45
C ASN A 62 -12.79 14.21 5.34
N GLN A 63 -12.46 13.63 4.19
CA GLN A 63 -13.43 13.41 3.11
C GLN A 63 -14.60 12.54 3.54
N ILE A 64 -14.36 11.52 4.36
CA ILE A 64 -15.40 10.60 4.83
C ILE A 64 -16.25 11.22 5.94
N THR A 65 -15.65 11.99 6.86
CA THR A 65 -16.28 12.41 8.11
C THR A 65 -16.75 13.85 8.13
N ASN A 66 -15.95 14.79 7.64
CA ASN A 66 -16.14 16.22 7.92
C ASN A 66 -16.33 17.07 6.68
N ALA A 67 -15.68 16.73 5.58
CA ALA A 67 -15.65 17.55 4.37
C ALA A 67 -15.63 16.62 3.14
N PRO A 68 -16.80 16.29 2.56
CA PRO A 68 -16.89 15.38 1.39
C PRO A 68 -16.04 15.83 0.20
N ASP A 69 -15.65 17.11 0.15
CA ASP A 69 -14.85 17.69 -0.93
C ASP A 69 -13.38 17.91 -0.55
N ALA A 70 -12.92 17.43 0.61
CA ALA A 70 -11.55 17.67 1.09
C ALA A 70 -10.45 17.28 0.08
N LEU A 71 -10.63 16.21 -0.66
CA LEU A 71 -9.72 15.80 -1.74
C LEU A 71 -9.99 16.50 -3.08
N ASN A 72 -11.13 17.19 -3.22
CA ASN A 72 -11.51 17.89 -4.44
C ASN A 72 -11.08 19.37 -4.41
N ASP A 73 -10.59 19.85 -3.28
CA ASP A 73 -10.02 21.19 -3.18
C ASP A 73 -8.80 21.31 -4.08
N THR A 74 -8.67 22.46 -4.74
CA THR A 74 -7.58 22.75 -5.68
C THR A 74 -6.20 22.56 -5.05
N GLU A 75 -6.09 22.84 -3.75
CA GLU A 75 -4.84 22.66 -2.97
C GLU A 75 -4.48 21.17 -2.79
N ASN A 76 -5.45 20.28 -2.81
CA ASN A 76 -5.27 18.84 -2.58
C ASN A 76 -5.31 18.01 -3.86
N GLU A 77 -5.39 18.63 -5.04
CA GLU A 77 -5.49 17.92 -6.31
C GLU A 77 -4.28 16.99 -6.56
N ALA A 78 -3.09 17.41 -6.20
CA ALA A 78 -1.88 16.58 -6.31
C ALA A 78 -1.98 15.31 -5.44
N TYR A 79 -2.50 15.42 -4.23
CA TYR A 79 -2.72 14.27 -3.33
C TYR A 79 -3.81 13.34 -3.86
N LYS A 80 -4.85 13.91 -4.49
CA LYS A 80 -5.91 13.11 -5.13
C LYS A 80 -5.35 12.29 -6.29
N VAL A 81 -4.59 12.90 -7.18
CA VAL A 81 -3.93 12.20 -8.29
C VAL A 81 -2.98 11.12 -7.76
N LEU A 82 -2.16 11.44 -6.77
CA LEU A 82 -1.29 10.45 -6.12
C LEU A 82 -2.08 9.28 -5.57
N LEU A 83 -3.18 9.54 -4.86
CA LEU A 83 -4.01 8.51 -4.25
C LEU A 83 -4.70 7.63 -5.32
N GLU A 84 -5.40 8.24 -6.26
CA GLU A 84 -6.25 7.51 -7.22
C GLU A 84 -5.42 6.78 -8.29
N ASP A 85 -4.40 7.42 -8.85
CA ASP A 85 -3.69 6.91 -10.02
C ASP A 85 -2.44 6.09 -9.66
N MET A 86 -1.85 6.32 -8.49
CA MET A 86 -0.61 5.67 -8.09
C MET A 86 -0.78 4.72 -6.91
N ILE A 87 -1.34 5.20 -5.80
CA ILE A 87 -1.44 4.41 -4.55
C ILE A 87 -2.50 3.33 -4.63
N LYS A 88 -3.71 3.65 -5.08
CA LYS A 88 -4.81 2.68 -5.15
C LYS A 88 -4.49 1.47 -6.03
N PRO A 89 -3.93 1.61 -7.25
CA PRO A 89 -3.52 0.47 -8.05
C PRO A 89 -2.45 -0.40 -7.37
N TYR A 90 -1.46 0.23 -6.74
CA TYR A 90 -0.43 -0.47 -5.97
C TYR A 90 -1.03 -1.27 -4.81
N LEU A 91 -1.84 -0.63 -3.95
CA LEU A 91 -2.47 -1.28 -2.81
C LEU A 91 -3.40 -2.42 -3.22
N LYS A 92 -4.15 -2.27 -4.32
CA LYS A 92 -5.00 -3.33 -4.86
C LYS A 92 -4.18 -4.55 -5.27
N ALA A 93 -3.08 -4.35 -5.98
CA ALA A 93 -2.19 -5.44 -6.37
C ALA A 93 -1.54 -6.11 -5.15
N ARG A 94 -1.02 -5.30 -4.22
CA ARG A 94 -0.35 -5.80 -3.02
C ARG A 94 -1.31 -6.56 -2.09
N ALA A 95 -2.46 -5.98 -1.78
CA ALA A 95 -3.45 -6.63 -0.93
C ALA A 95 -3.97 -7.94 -1.53
N THR A 96 -4.01 -8.06 -2.86
CA THR A 96 -4.37 -9.31 -3.52
C THR A 96 -3.34 -10.41 -3.24
N VAL A 97 -2.06 -10.09 -3.25
CA VAL A 97 -0.99 -11.05 -2.89
C VAL A 97 -1.14 -11.49 -1.44
N ASP A 98 -1.22 -10.52 -0.54
CA ASP A 98 -1.16 -10.80 0.89
C ASP A 98 -2.43 -11.49 1.41
N VAL A 99 -3.57 -11.35 0.73
CA VAL A 99 -4.83 -12.01 1.13
C VAL A 99 -4.88 -13.49 0.73
N LEU A 100 -4.04 -13.97 -0.18
CA LEU A 100 -4.03 -15.38 -0.64
C LEU A 100 -3.81 -16.37 0.51
N TYR A 101 -2.90 -16.04 1.42
CA TYR A 101 -2.57 -16.93 2.54
C TYR A 101 -3.65 -16.95 3.65
N PRO A 102 -4.13 -15.81 4.17
CA PRO A 102 -5.17 -15.80 5.21
C PRO A 102 -6.48 -16.44 4.78
N ILE A 103 -6.82 -16.40 3.51
CA ILE A 103 -8.03 -17.06 2.99
C ILE A 103 -7.83 -18.57 2.92
N THR A 104 -6.62 -19.02 2.53
CA THR A 104 -6.34 -20.45 2.35
C THR A 104 -6.04 -21.17 3.66
N TYR A 105 -5.35 -20.49 4.59
CA TYR A 105 -4.90 -21.08 5.84
C TYR A 105 -5.43 -20.30 7.04
N LYS A 106 -5.85 -21.04 8.07
CA LYS A 106 -6.25 -20.47 9.36
C LYS A 106 -5.45 -21.11 10.50
N ILE A 107 -5.02 -20.27 11.44
CA ILE A 107 -4.42 -20.74 12.69
C ILE A 107 -5.57 -21.09 13.65
N ARG A 108 -5.58 -22.32 14.14
CA ARG A 108 -6.52 -22.81 15.15
C ARG A 108 -5.75 -23.41 16.33
N ASN A 109 -6.46 -23.74 17.42
CA ASN A 109 -5.83 -24.35 18.61
C ASN A 109 -5.03 -25.65 18.31
N MET A 110 -5.32 -26.31 17.20
CA MET A 110 -4.61 -27.53 16.73
C MET A 110 -3.51 -27.24 15.72
N GLY A 111 -3.18 -25.96 15.46
CA GLY A 111 -2.17 -25.55 14.50
C GLY A 111 -2.72 -24.86 13.26
N VAL A 112 -1.90 -24.79 12.21
CA VAL A 112 -2.28 -24.21 10.92
C VAL A 112 -3.11 -25.23 10.13
N MET A 113 -4.34 -24.85 9.81
CA MET A 113 -5.29 -25.70 9.08
C MET A 113 -5.60 -25.11 7.72
N LYS A 114 -5.70 -25.95 6.70
CA LYS A 114 -6.19 -25.55 5.39
C LYS A 114 -7.70 -25.34 5.43
N ASN A 115 -8.18 -24.25 4.88
CA ASN A 115 -9.61 -23.99 4.77
C ASN A 115 -10.18 -24.92 3.69
N SER A 116 -11.14 -25.78 4.03
CA SER A 116 -11.81 -26.64 3.06
C SER A 116 -13.31 -26.42 3.15
N ASP A 117 -13.95 -26.25 2.01
CA ASP A 117 -15.38 -26.29 1.87
C ASP A 117 -15.77 -27.71 1.39
N THR A 118 -16.96 -28.18 1.76
CA THR A 118 -17.45 -29.54 1.47
C THR A 118 -17.57 -29.79 -0.06
N ASN A 119 -17.68 -28.74 -0.85
CA ASN A 119 -17.93 -28.80 -2.29
C ASN A 119 -16.76 -28.30 -3.16
N LEU A 120 -15.71 -27.73 -2.56
CA LEU A 120 -14.58 -27.16 -3.28
C LEU A 120 -13.27 -27.63 -2.67
N GLN A 121 -12.40 -28.19 -3.49
CA GLN A 121 -11.03 -28.49 -3.05
C GLN A 121 -10.21 -27.21 -3.03
N PRO A 122 -9.55 -26.90 -1.90
CA PRO A 122 -8.65 -25.76 -1.84
C PRO A 122 -7.48 -25.94 -2.81
N ALA A 123 -7.08 -24.84 -3.46
CA ALA A 123 -5.92 -24.82 -4.34
C ALA A 123 -4.68 -25.40 -3.68
N ASP A 124 -3.83 -26.06 -4.47
CA ASP A 124 -2.55 -26.54 -3.98
C ASP A 124 -1.58 -25.39 -3.71
N MET A 125 -0.57 -25.62 -2.89
CA MET A 125 0.45 -24.62 -2.57
C MET A 125 1.19 -24.11 -3.82
N ASN A 126 1.35 -24.98 -4.83
CA ASN A 126 2.00 -24.60 -6.08
C ASN A 126 1.15 -23.62 -6.90
N ASP A 127 -0.18 -23.78 -6.90
CA ASP A 127 -1.11 -22.88 -7.58
C ASP A 127 -1.08 -21.50 -6.91
N ILE A 128 -1.08 -21.47 -5.57
CA ILE A 128 -0.98 -20.23 -4.79
C ILE A 128 0.34 -19.51 -5.09
N LYS A 129 1.46 -20.21 -5.11
CA LYS A 129 2.77 -19.63 -5.43
C LYS A 129 2.85 -19.11 -6.86
N TYR A 130 2.18 -19.75 -7.80
CA TYR A 130 2.10 -19.26 -9.18
C TYR A 130 1.35 -17.94 -9.25
N LEU A 131 0.17 -17.84 -8.62
CA LEU A 131 -0.59 -16.61 -8.52
C LEU A 131 0.19 -15.50 -7.79
N GLU A 132 0.79 -15.84 -6.66
CA GLU A 132 1.66 -14.92 -5.90
C GLU A 132 2.77 -14.35 -6.78
N LYS A 133 3.48 -15.19 -7.51
CA LYS A 133 4.56 -14.75 -8.41
C LYS A 133 4.06 -13.80 -9.49
N GLN A 134 2.91 -14.12 -10.09
CA GLN A 134 2.30 -13.26 -11.11
C GLN A 134 1.92 -11.89 -10.56
N TYR A 135 1.22 -11.86 -9.41
CA TYR A 135 0.78 -10.60 -8.81
C TYR A 135 1.94 -9.80 -8.19
N ASN A 136 2.99 -10.47 -7.69
CA ASN A 136 4.20 -9.78 -7.26
C ASN A 136 4.88 -9.03 -8.40
N THR A 137 4.81 -9.52 -9.63
CA THR A 137 5.30 -8.78 -10.80
C THR A 137 4.50 -7.48 -10.98
N TYR A 138 3.16 -7.54 -10.93
CA TYR A 138 2.33 -6.33 -11.01
C TYR A 138 2.58 -5.37 -9.86
N THR A 139 2.72 -5.89 -8.65
CA THR A 139 3.05 -5.07 -7.47
C THR A 139 4.37 -4.32 -7.66
N SER A 140 5.40 -5.00 -8.14
CA SER A 140 6.71 -4.38 -8.40
C SER A 140 6.65 -3.28 -9.46
N GLU A 141 5.87 -3.47 -10.52
CA GLU A 141 5.67 -2.45 -11.55
C GLU A 141 4.94 -1.22 -11.00
N TYR A 142 3.87 -1.41 -10.22
CA TYR A 142 3.16 -0.31 -9.59
C TYR A 142 4.01 0.41 -8.54
N GLU A 143 4.83 -0.33 -7.78
CA GLU A 143 5.76 0.22 -6.81
C GLU A 143 6.80 1.13 -7.47
N GLN A 144 7.38 0.68 -8.59
CA GLN A 144 8.33 1.49 -9.37
C GLN A 144 7.66 2.75 -9.95
N ARG A 145 6.43 2.64 -10.46
CA ARG A 145 5.68 3.80 -10.95
C ARG A 145 5.40 4.81 -9.84
N LEU A 146 4.93 4.34 -8.67
CA LEU A 146 4.67 5.18 -7.51
C LEU A 146 5.93 5.92 -7.07
N SER A 147 7.04 5.18 -6.93
CA SER A 147 8.32 5.76 -6.50
C SER A 147 8.83 6.79 -7.49
N LYS A 148 8.77 6.47 -8.79
CA LYS A 148 9.15 7.43 -9.82
C LYS A 148 8.27 8.67 -9.79
N TYR A 149 6.96 8.51 -9.65
CA TYR A 149 6.03 9.64 -9.57
C TYR A 149 6.36 10.57 -8.39
N LEU A 150 6.63 10.00 -7.21
CA LEU A 150 7.02 10.77 -6.02
C LEU A 150 8.33 11.52 -6.24
N CYS A 151 9.29 10.91 -6.92
CA CYS A 151 10.56 11.57 -7.27
C CYS A 151 10.37 12.74 -8.23
N ASP A 152 9.64 12.48 -9.31
CA ASP A 152 9.46 13.47 -10.37
C ASP A 152 8.61 14.66 -9.88
N ASN A 153 7.80 14.48 -8.82
CA ASN A 153 6.87 15.47 -8.29
C ASN A 153 7.13 15.81 -6.81
N LYS A 154 8.34 15.63 -6.31
CA LYS A 154 8.67 15.86 -4.88
C LYS A 154 8.33 17.27 -4.37
N GLU A 155 8.33 18.26 -5.25
CA GLU A 155 8.00 19.64 -4.90
C GLU A 155 6.52 19.83 -4.54
N LEU A 156 5.64 18.93 -5.00
CA LEU A 156 4.22 18.92 -4.68
C LEU A 156 3.92 18.29 -3.31
N PHE A 157 4.88 17.57 -2.74
CA PHE A 157 4.72 16.83 -1.49
C PHE A 157 5.79 17.22 -0.46
N PRO A 158 5.60 18.36 0.25
CA PRO A 158 6.57 18.83 1.22
C PRO A 158 6.83 17.86 2.36
N GLU A 159 5.90 16.96 2.65
CA GLU A 159 6.03 15.91 3.66
C GLU A 159 7.19 14.95 3.37
N LEU A 160 7.54 14.72 2.11
CA LEU A 160 8.67 13.87 1.74
C LEU A 160 10.01 14.39 2.29
N ALA A 161 10.13 15.71 2.44
CA ALA A 161 11.32 16.34 3.03
C ALA A 161 11.32 16.26 4.57
N ALA A 162 10.15 16.16 5.19
CA ALA A 162 10.00 16.11 6.65
C ALA A 162 10.33 14.75 7.26
N ASP A 163 10.28 13.69 6.47
CA ASP A 163 10.51 12.32 6.93
C ASP A 163 11.99 11.92 7.01
N VAL A 164 12.92 12.85 6.80
CA VAL A 164 14.33 12.63 7.14
C VAL A 164 14.48 12.83 8.65
N PRO A 165 14.42 11.79 9.50
CA PRO A 165 14.60 11.98 10.93
C PRO A 165 16.01 12.49 11.16
N SER A 166 16.15 13.56 11.94
CA SER A 166 17.45 14.09 12.40
C SER A 166 18.32 13.03 13.09
N TYR A 167 17.72 11.97 13.56
CA TYR A 167 18.33 10.77 14.13
C TYR A 167 19.04 9.91 13.07
N PHE A 168 18.58 9.91 11.81
CA PHE A 168 19.22 9.24 10.68
C PHE A 168 20.14 10.19 9.88
N ASP A 169 20.59 11.25 10.48
CA ASP A 169 21.62 12.15 9.90
C ASP A 169 22.95 11.42 9.61
N LYS A 170 22.89 10.10 9.62
CA LYS A 170 23.91 9.22 9.07
C LYS A 170 23.64 9.02 7.59
N PRO A 171 24.66 9.17 6.76
CA PRO A 171 24.56 9.26 5.31
C PRO A 171 23.93 8.05 4.62
N SER A 172 23.49 7.03 5.34
CA SER A 172 23.07 5.78 4.72
C SER A 172 21.57 5.64 4.47
N VAL A 173 20.69 6.32 5.23
CA VAL A 173 19.24 6.13 5.03
C VAL A 173 18.56 7.41 4.57
N GLY A 174 18.74 8.53 5.27
CA GLY A 174 18.04 9.77 4.92
C GLY A 174 18.47 10.37 3.58
N LYS A 175 19.78 10.29 3.24
CA LYS A 175 20.26 10.77 1.93
C LYS A 175 19.82 9.87 0.77
N ASN A 176 19.68 8.58 1.04
CA ASN A 176 19.20 7.66 0.01
C ASN A 176 17.72 7.88 -0.28
N TYR A 177 16.91 8.19 0.74
CA TYR A 177 15.51 8.52 0.52
C TYR A 177 15.31 9.83 -0.24
N ALA A 178 16.05 10.87 0.07
CA ALA A 178 15.92 12.16 -0.59
C ALA A 178 16.65 12.25 -1.93
N ASN A 179 17.79 11.56 -2.09
CA ASN A 179 18.63 11.68 -3.27
C ASN A 179 18.51 10.50 -4.26
N GLU A 180 17.98 9.36 -3.81
CA GLU A 180 17.84 8.14 -4.63
C GLU A 180 16.39 7.70 -4.78
N CYS A 181 15.44 8.63 -4.63
CA CYS A 181 14.02 8.30 -4.69
C CYS A 181 13.59 7.25 -3.66
N GLY A 182 14.25 7.21 -2.52
CA GLY A 182 13.82 6.50 -1.33
C GLY A 182 13.67 4.99 -1.39
N LEU A 183 13.80 4.38 -2.53
CA LEU A 183 13.76 2.93 -2.64
C LEU A 183 15.15 2.34 -2.60
N TRP A 184 15.45 1.75 -1.46
CA TRP A 184 16.57 0.84 -1.36
C TRP A 184 16.22 -0.48 -2.06
N LEU A 185 16.24 -0.48 -3.37
CA LEU A 185 16.30 -1.70 -4.17
C LEU A 185 17.74 -2.17 -4.15
N GLY A 186 18.08 -3.03 -3.17
CA GLY A 186 19.37 -3.67 -2.96
C GLY A 186 20.41 -3.47 -4.05
N SER A 187 21.45 -2.69 -3.76
CA SER A 187 22.68 -2.52 -4.52
C SER A 187 22.61 -2.79 -6.04
N LYS A 188 21.91 -1.96 -6.78
CA LYS A 188 22.34 -1.66 -8.14
C LYS A 188 22.84 -0.21 -8.14
N LYS A 189 24.15 -0.07 -8.04
CA LYS A 189 24.84 1.14 -8.45
C LYS A 189 24.33 1.53 -9.82
N ASN A 190 23.99 2.79 -10.00
CA ASN A 190 23.67 3.47 -11.24
C ASN A 190 22.20 3.49 -11.67
N ASN A 191 21.32 4.02 -10.80
CA ASN A 191 20.22 4.85 -11.30
C ASN A 191 20.05 5.99 -10.32
N SER A 192 20.96 6.95 -10.36
CA SER A 192 20.69 8.27 -9.83
C SER A 192 19.54 8.82 -10.66
N CYS A 193 18.35 8.93 -10.09
CA CYS A 193 17.42 9.92 -10.58
C CYS A 193 18.17 11.24 -10.47
N GLY A 194 18.62 11.80 -11.59
CA GLY A 194 19.22 13.11 -11.62
C GLY A 194 18.16 14.14 -11.23
N CYS A 195 18.06 14.41 -9.95
CA CYS A 195 17.31 15.53 -9.37
C CYS A 195 18.30 16.61 -9.02
#